data_59e49dce0b43b05fcf2d68591c351d87
#
_entry.id   59e49dce0b43b05fcf2d68591c351d87
#
_cell.length_a   1.000
_cell.length_b   1.000
_cell.length_c   1.000
_cell.angle_alpha   90.00
_cell.angle_beta   90.00
_cell.angle_gamma   90.00
#
_symmetry.space_group_name_H-M   'P 1'
#
loop_
_entity.id
_entity.type
_entity.pdbx_description
1 polymer ?
#
loop_
_entity_poly.entity_id
_entity_poly.type
_entity_poly.pdbx_seq_one_letter_code
_entity_poly.pdbx_strand_id
1 'polypeptide(L)'
;MPACIVAIAEAVTAELNGNAFSQSFNAQRLYLPTFDLQSMSELKVTVVPKGITSASLDRSRDSFDYQIDVAIQKKVPSQVETIDSLMLLVEEIGDHFRTNPLSSFPGARCVNVENRPVYAPDHLQELRQFTSVITLTFRLWR
;
A
#
# COMPACT_ATOMS: atom_id res chain seq x y z
N MET A 1 -0.89 23.00 7.05
CA MET A 1 -1.01 21.63 7.54
C MET A 1 -1.43 20.72 6.41
N PRO A 2 -0.82 19.55 6.25
CA PRO A 2 -1.27 18.60 5.24
C PRO A 2 -2.62 18.00 5.62
N ALA A 3 -3.37 17.53 4.65
CA ALA A 3 -4.58 16.77 4.91
C ALA A 3 -4.24 15.50 5.68
N CYS A 4 -5.15 15.07 6.53
CA CYS A 4 -4.92 13.90 7.38
C CYS A 4 -4.60 12.64 6.56
N ILE A 5 -5.31 12.43 5.45
CA ILE A 5 -5.06 11.28 4.58
C ILE A 5 -3.66 11.34 3.96
N VAL A 6 -3.16 12.53 3.66
CA VAL A 6 -1.80 12.72 3.16
C VAL A 6 -0.78 12.39 4.25
N ALA A 7 -1.03 12.84 5.48
CA ALA A 7 -0.15 12.53 6.61
C ALA A 7 -0.09 11.02 6.88
N ILE A 8 -1.23 10.33 6.78
CA ILE A 8 -1.28 8.87 6.94
C ILE A 8 -0.54 8.17 5.80
N ALA A 9 -0.72 8.63 4.56
CA ALA A 9 -0.02 8.07 3.41
C ALA A 9 1.50 8.27 3.54
N GLU A 10 1.95 9.43 4.03
CA GLU A 10 3.37 9.67 4.29
C GLU A 10 3.88 8.75 5.40
N ALA A 11 3.08 8.51 6.44
CA ALA A 11 3.44 7.59 7.52
C ALA A 11 3.56 6.15 7.01
N VAL A 12 2.66 5.72 6.11
CA VAL A 12 2.73 4.41 5.47
C VAL A 12 4.01 4.30 4.64
N THR A 13 4.34 5.32 3.88
CA THR A 13 5.55 5.36 3.07
C THR A 13 6.81 5.25 3.94
N ALA A 14 6.86 6.01 5.03
CA ALA A 14 7.97 5.96 5.98
C ALA A 14 8.10 4.57 6.63
N GLU A 15 6.98 3.95 6.98
CA GLU A 15 6.96 2.61 7.58
C GLU A 15 7.51 1.57 6.60
N LEU A 16 7.12 1.65 5.32
CA LEU A 16 7.63 0.75 4.29
C LEU A 16 9.13 0.90 4.09
N ASN A 17 9.62 2.13 4.07
CA ASN A 17 11.05 2.40 3.85
C ASN A 17 11.90 2.15 5.09
N GLY A 18 11.30 2.18 6.27
CA GLY A 18 11.99 2.01 7.53
C GLY A 18 12.13 0.57 8.00
N ASN A 19 11.54 -0.39 7.31
CA ASN A 19 11.53 -1.80 7.71
C ASN A 19 12.13 -2.69 6.63
N ALA A 20 12.66 -3.83 7.06
CA ALA A 20 13.26 -4.81 6.14
C ALA A 20 12.21 -5.83 5.72
N PHE A 21 12.10 -6.05 4.42
CA PHE A 21 11.25 -7.06 3.82
C PHE A 21 12.11 -8.01 2.98
N SER A 22 11.49 -9.05 2.42
CA SER A 22 12.23 -10.05 1.64
C SER A 22 12.90 -9.48 0.39
N GLN A 23 12.42 -8.33 -0.09
CA GLN A 23 13.02 -7.61 -1.22
C GLN A 23 13.21 -6.15 -0.85
N SER A 24 14.28 -5.57 -1.39
CA SER A 24 14.56 -4.14 -1.19
C SER A 24 13.76 -3.31 -2.19
N PHE A 25 13.22 -2.20 -1.72
CA PHE A 25 12.49 -1.25 -2.57
C PHE A 25 12.53 0.14 -1.94
N ASN A 26 12.15 1.12 -2.72
CA ASN A 26 11.98 2.49 -2.25
C ASN A 26 10.53 2.91 -2.52
N ALA A 27 9.73 2.96 -1.47
CA ALA A 27 8.31 3.34 -1.58
C ALA A 27 8.19 4.84 -1.80
N GLN A 28 7.26 5.24 -2.66
CA GLN A 28 6.97 6.64 -2.97
C GLN A 28 5.49 6.91 -2.84
N ARG A 29 5.15 8.07 -2.28
CA ARG A 29 3.76 8.51 -2.23
C ARG A 29 3.43 9.29 -3.51
N LEU A 30 2.47 8.78 -4.26
CA LEU A 30 1.99 9.41 -5.49
C LEU A 30 0.46 9.44 -5.46
N TYR A 31 -0.16 10.13 -6.42
CA TYR A 31 -1.62 10.11 -6.58
C TYR A 31 -2.08 9.08 -7.61
N LEU A 32 -1.20 8.70 -8.52
CA LEU A 32 -1.45 7.65 -9.50
C LEU A 32 -0.25 6.73 -9.55
N PRO A 33 -0.45 5.41 -9.63
CA PRO A 33 0.67 4.48 -9.79
C PRO A 33 1.14 4.45 -11.24
N THR A 34 1.67 5.58 -11.72
CA THR A 34 2.15 5.70 -13.09
C THR A 34 3.66 5.52 -13.13
N PHE A 35 4.12 4.61 -13.98
CA PHE A 35 5.51 4.32 -14.12
C PHE A 35 5.90 4.32 -15.59
N ASP A 36 7.10 4.80 -15.85
CA ASP A 36 7.70 4.69 -17.15
C ASP A 36 8.01 3.22 -17.43
N LEU A 37 7.67 2.73 -18.63
CA LEU A 37 7.91 1.34 -19.01
C LEU A 37 9.39 0.96 -18.87
N GLN A 38 10.29 1.91 -19.06
CA GLN A 38 11.72 1.66 -18.93
C GLN A 38 12.17 1.41 -17.50
N SER A 39 11.45 1.97 -16.52
CA SER A 39 11.79 1.82 -15.10
C SER A 39 11.12 0.62 -14.45
N MET A 40 10.28 -0.13 -15.16
CA MET A 40 9.53 -1.27 -14.62
C MET A 40 10.38 -2.51 -14.37
N SER A 41 11.63 -2.53 -14.82
CA SER A 41 12.56 -3.62 -14.50
C SER A 41 12.88 -3.68 -13.02
N GLU A 42 12.72 -2.56 -12.30
CA GLU A 42 12.90 -2.48 -10.87
C GLU A 42 11.57 -2.61 -10.15
N LEU A 43 11.61 -3.12 -8.92
CA LEU A 43 10.45 -3.22 -8.07
C LEU A 43 9.99 -1.81 -7.68
N LYS A 44 8.72 -1.50 -7.97
CA LYS A 44 8.10 -0.22 -7.62
C LYS A 44 7.02 -0.43 -6.59
N VAL A 45 7.12 0.29 -5.48
CA VAL A 45 6.08 0.30 -4.43
C VAL A 45 5.58 1.73 -4.33
N THR A 46 4.28 1.92 -4.59
CA THR A 46 3.66 3.24 -4.64
C THR A 46 2.55 3.31 -3.60
N VAL A 47 2.53 4.38 -2.82
CA VAL A 47 1.51 4.64 -1.81
C VAL A 47 0.60 5.73 -2.34
N VAL A 48 -0.71 5.42 -2.45
CA VAL A 48 -1.69 6.31 -3.05
C VAL A 48 -2.86 6.50 -2.10
N PRO A 49 -3.21 7.76 -1.71
CA PRO A 49 -4.44 8.01 -0.96
C PRO A 49 -5.65 7.64 -1.82
N LYS A 50 -6.58 6.87 -1.26
CA LYS A 50 -7.70 6.34 -2.03
C LYS A 50 -9.03 6.98 -1.66
N GLY A 51 -9.37 7.01 -0.38
CA GLY A 51 -10.67 7.52 0.03
C GLY A 51 -10.81 7.72 1.52
N ILE A 52 -11.85 8.43 1.88
CA ILE A 52 -12.19 8.73 3.28
C ILE A 52 -13.66 8.42 3.49
N THR A 53 -13.97 7.68 4.56
CA THR A 53 -15.33 7.46 5.01
C THR A 53 -15.43 7.95 6.45
N SER A 54 -16.43 8.76 6.75
CA SER A 54 -16.63 9.27 8.10
C SER A 54 -18.00 8.87 8.63
N ALA A 55 -18.06 8.62 9.93
CA ALA A 55 -19.30 8.28 10.61
C ALA A 55 -19.33 8.98 11.97
N SER A 56 -20.48 9.53 12.32
CA SER A 56 -20.68 10.17 13.62
C SER A 56 -20.88 9.08 14.67
N LEU A 57 -20.08 9.13 15.76
CA LEU A 57 -20.19 8.20 16.87
C LEU A 57 -21.06 8.78 17.99
N ASP A 58 -20.80 10.04 18.35
CA ASP A 58 -21.54 10.77 19.37
C ASP A 58 -21.41 12.29 19.13
N ARG A 59 -21.82 13.10 20.08
CA ARG A 59 -21.81 14.57 19.93
C ARG A 59 -20.41 15.16 19.89
N SER A 60 -19.39 14.44 20.39
CA SER A 60 -18.04 14.99 20.55
C SER A 60 -17.02 14.36 19.63
N ARG A 61 -17.30 13.19 19.03
CA ARG A 61 -16.34 12.47 18.21
C ARG A 61 -16.97 11.83 16.98
N ASP A 62 -16.21 11.87 15.91
CA ASP A 62 -16.51 11.13 14.69
C ASP A 62 -15.42 10.09 14.45
N SER A 63 -15.75 9.02 13.77
CA SER A 63 -14.74 8.08 13.27
C SER A 63 -14.47 8.38 11.81
N PHE A 64 -13.21 8.32 11.44
CA PHE A 64 -12.75 8.51 10.06
C PHE A 64 -11.97 7.28 9.64
N ASP A 65 -12.38 6.69 8.53
CA ASP A 65 -11.67 5.57 7.91
C ASP A 65 -10.97 6.11 6.67
N TYR A 66 -9.65 6.05 6.68
CA TYR A 66 -8.80 6.51 5.57
C TYR A 66 -8.27 5.29 4.84
N GLN A 67 -8.57 5.21 3.55
CA GLN A 67 -8.11 4.12 2.70
C GLN A 67 -6.87 4.55 1.94
N ILE A 68 -5.82 3.74 2.06
CA ILE A 68 -4.54 3.96 1.40
C ILE A 68 -4.24 2.72 0.57
N ASP A 69 -3.97 2.90 -0.71
CA ASP A 69 -3.54 1.82 -1.58
C ASP A 69 -2.03 1.74 -1.63
N VAL A 70 -1.51 0.53 -1.49
CA VAL A 70 -0.09 0.23 -1.72
C VAL A 70 -0.03 -0.64 -2.97
N ALA A 71 0.48 -0.07 -4.05
CA ALA A 71 0.63 -0.77 -5.32
C ALA A 71 2.04 -1.32 -5.44
N ILE A 72 2.15 -2.61 -5.74
CA ILE A 72 3.42 -3.30 -5.91
C ILE A 72 3.49 -3.74 -7.36
N GLN A 73 4.48 -3.20 -8.09
CA GLN A 73 4.59 -3.41 -9.51
C GLN A 73 6.03 -3.74 -9.90
N LYS A 74 6.17 -4.70 -10.81
CA LYS A 74 7.46 -5.08 -11.37
C LYS A 74 7.25 -5.77 -12.70
N LYS A 75 8.07 -5.43 -13.69
CA LYS A 75 8.11 -6.18 -14.93
C LYS A 75 8.79 -7.52 -14.66
N VAL A 76 8.13 -8.61 -15.02
CA VAL A 76 8.61 -9.95 -14.70
C VAL A 76 8.86 -10.74 -15.98
N PRO A 77 9.96 -11.52 -16.04
CA PRO A 77 10.05 -12.58 -17.03
C PRO A 77 9.02 -13.65 -16.67
N SER A 78 8.72 -14.53 -17.60
CA SER A 78 7.67 -15.55 -17.44
C SER A 78 8.04 -16.67 -16.46
N GLN A 79 8.77 -16.36 -15.39
CA GLN A 79 9.22 -17.36 -14.40
C GLN A 79 8.33 -17.34 -13.16
N VAL A 80 7.82 -18.50 -12.81
CA VAL A 80 6.93 -18.69 -11.68
C VAL A 80 7.60 -18.26 -10.36
N GLU A 81 8.89 -18.56 -10.19
CA GLU A 81 9.63 -18.26 -8.97
C GLU A 81 9.70 -16.77 -8.68
N THR A 82 9.81 -15.94 -9.72
CA THR A 82 9.82 -14.49 -9.56
C THR A 82 8.47 -13.99 -9.07
N ILE A 83 7.39 -14.53 -9.61
CA ILE A 83 6.03 -14.16 -9.22
C ILE A 83 5.77 -14.61 -7.79
N ASP A 84 6.18 -15.83 -7.43
CA ASP A 84 6.01 -16.33 -6.06
C ASP A 84 6.75 -15.46 -5.05
N SER A 85 7.95 -14.97 -5.38
CA SER A 85 8.71 -14.07 -4.52
C SER A 85 7.98 -12.74 -4.32
N LEU A 86 7.34 -12.23 -5.35
CA LEU A 86 6.55 -10.99 -5.26
C LEU A 86 5.28 -11.20 -4.43
N MET A 87 4.65 -12.36 -4.55
CA MET A 87 3.50 -12.71 -3.72
C MET A 87 3.87 -12.77 -2.25
N LEU A 88 5.05 -13.32 -1.93
CA LEU A 88 5.55 -13.34 -0.57
C LEU A 88 5.74 -11.91 -0.03
N LEU A 89 6.31 -11.02 -0.84
CA LEU A 89 6.48 -9.62 -0.45
C LEU A 89 5.14 -8.95 -0.16
N VAL A 90 4.12 -9.21 -0.99
CA VAL A 90 2.78 -8.67 -0.78
C VAL A 90 2.21 -9.13 0.57
N GLU A 91 2.35 -10.41 0.90
CA GLU A 91 1.90 -10.93 2.19
C GLU A 91 2.66 -10.30 3.35
N GLU A 92 3.97 -10.16 3.23
CA GLU A 92 4.79 -9.54 4.27
C GLU A 92 4.35 -8.12 4.57
N ILE A 93 4.09 -7.34 3.53
CA ILE A 93 3.63 -5.95 3.69
C ILE A 93 2.26 -5.92 4.38
N GLY A 94 1.32 -6.73 3.94
CA GLY A 94 0.00 -6.81 4.56
C GLY A 94 0.08 -7.22 6.02
N ASP A 95 0.89 -8.21 6.34
CA ASP A 95 1.06 -8.68 7.72
C ASP A 95 1.70 -7.60 8.60
N HIS A 96 2.66 -6.87 8.07
CA HIS A 96 3.31 -5.80 8.82
C HIS A 96 2.30 -4.75 9.29
N PHE A 97 1.46 -4.26 8.39
CA PHE A 97 0.48 -3.23 8.74
C PHE A 97 -0.67 -3.76 9.60
N ARG A 98 -0.98 -5.04 9.49
CA ARG A 98 -2.01 -5.65 10.33
C ARG A 98 -1.56 -5.76 11.79
N THR A 99 -0.27 -5.96 12.03
CA THR A 99 0.26 -6.27 13.36
C THR A 99 1.04 -5.14 14.01
N ASN A 100 1.44 -4.12 13.24
CA ASN A 100 2.28 -3.03 13.75
C ASN A 100 1.60 -1.68 13.55
N PRO A 101 1.68 -0.76 14.54
CA PRO A 101 1.17 0.60 14.36
C PRO A 101 2.09 1.42 13.46
N LEU A 102 1.58 2.54 12.94
CA LEU A 102 2.39 3.51 12.21
C LEU A 102 3.26 4.28 13.21
N SER A 103 4.58 4.18 13.05
CA SER A 103 5.52 4.83 13.99
C SER A 103 5.38 6.34 13.98
N SER A 104 5.16 6.95 12.82
CA SER A 104 5.05 8.40 12.68
C SER A 104 3.62 8.92 12.80
N PHE A 105 2.62 8.06 12.92
CA PHE A 105 1.23 8.47 13.12
C PHE A 105 0.49 7.42 13.96
N PRO A 106 0.86 7.28 15.25
CA PRO A 106 0.33 6.18 16.07
C PRO A 106 -1.15 6.29 16.39
N GLY A 107 -1.77 7.48 16.21
CA GLY A 107 -3.20 7.65 16.42
C GLY A 107 -4.07 6.98 15.38
N ALA A 108 -3.54 6.68 14.21
CA ALA A 108 -4.26 5.98 13.15
C ALA A 108 -4.06 4.47 13.31
N ARG A 109 -5.16 3.75 13.47
CA ARG A 109 -5.14 2.31 13.68
C ARG A 109 -5.57 1.58 12.41
N CYS A 110 -4.76 0.63 11.97
CA CYS A 110 -5.13 -0.20 10.83
C CYS A 110 -6.22 -1.17 11.23
N VAL A 111 -7.40 -1.06 10.64
CA VAL A 111 -8.57 -1.87 10.96
C VAL A 111 -8.90 -2.88 9.88
N ASN A 112 -8.34 -2.72 8.69
CA ASN A 112 -8.59 -3.65 7.58
C ASN A 112 -7.42 -3.65 6.62
N VAL A 113 -7.07 -4.84 6.13
CA VAL A 113 -6.07 -5.02 5.07
C VAL A 113 -6.72 -5.89 4.01
N GLU A 114 -6.80 -5.38 2.79
CA GLU A 114 -7.43 -6.09 1.67
C GLU A 114 -6.46 -6.11 0.49
N ASN A 115 -6.33 -7.27 -0.14
CA ASN A 115 -5.49 -7.44 -1.33
C ASN A 115 -6.34 -8.02 -2.46
N ARG A 116 -6.90 -7.14 -3.26
CA ARG A 116 -7.71 -7.48 -4.43
C ARG A 116 -7.45 -6.52 -5.58
N PRO A 117 -7.13 -7.01 -6.75
CA PRO A 117 -6.71 -8.40 -7.00
C PRO A 117 -5.35 -8.69 -6.36
N VAL A 118 -5.11 -9.94 -6.05
CA VAL A 118 -3.79 -10.37 -5.56
C VAL A 118 -2.74 -10.08 -6.64
N TYR A 119 -3.10 -10.25 -7.89
CA TYR A 119 -2.36 -9.75 -9.03
C TYR A 119 -3.35 -9.44 -10.16
N ALA A 120 -2.94 -8.57 -11.09
CA ALA A 120 -3.76 -8.21 -12.23
C ALA A 120 -3.43 -9.14 -13.41
N PRO A 121 -4.33 -10.10 -13.75
CA PRO A 121 -4.03 -11.07 -14.82
C PRO A 121 -3.78 -10.41 -16.17
N ASP A 122 -4.52 -9.34 -16.49
CA ASP A 122 -4.36 -8.62 -17.75
C ASP A 122 -2.98 -7.98 -17.86
N HIS A 123 -2.47 -7.38 -16.77
CA HIS A 123 -1.14 -6.81 -16.77
C HIS A 123 -0.07 -7.87 -16.93
N LEU A 124 -0.26 -9.02 -16.29
CA LEU A 124 0.68 -10.13 -16.38
C LEU A 124 0.72 -10.71 -17.80
N GLN A 125 -0.45 -10.89 -18.40
CA GLN A 125 -0.59 -11.51 -19.72
C GLN A 125 -0.14 -10.57 -20.85
N GLU A 126 -0.58 -9.32 -20.83
CA GLU A 126 -0.37 -8.37 -21.92
C GLU A 126 0.93 -7.59 -21.78
N LEU A 127 1.28 -7.18 -20.55
CA LEU A 127 2.42 -6.32 -20.28
C LEU A 127 3.59 -7.06 -19.64
N ARG A 128 3.42 -8.32 -19.26
CA ARG A 128 4.38 -9.09 -18.47
C ARG A 128 4.80 -8.33 -17.22
N GLN A 129 3.81 -7.69 -16.59
CA GLN A 129 3.99 -6.87 -15.40
C GLN A 129 3.17 -7.45 -14.26
N PHE A 130 3.84 -7.72 -13.14
CA PHE A 130 3.15 -8.04 -11.90
C PHE A 130 2.61 -6.75 -11.31
N THR A 131 1.32 -6.71 -11.02
CA THR A 131 0.67 -5.59 -10.35
C THR A 131 -0.24 -6.14 -9.26
N SER A 132 0.02 -5.76 -8.02
CA SER A 132 -0.80 -6.12 -6.88
C SER A 132 -1.12 -4.87 -6.08
N VAL A 133 -2.34 -4.78 -5.56
CA VAL A 133 -2.76 -3.63 -4.78
C VAL A 133 -3.25 -4.09 -3.42
N ILE A 134 -2.65 -3.53 -2.37
CA ILE A 134 -3.10 -3.74 -0.99
C ILE A 134 -3.83 -2.47 -0.57
N THR A 135 -5.08 -2.59 -0.14
CA THR A 135 -5.83 -1.48 0.42
C THR A 135 -5.79 -1.57 1.93
N LEU A 136 -5.19 -0.56 2.56
CA LEU A 136 -5.10 -0.42 4.00
C LEU A 136 -6.15 0.58 4.47
N THR A 137 -6.92 0.22 5.48
CA THR A 137 -7.89 1.12 6.09
C THR A 137 -7.43 1.49 7.49
N PHE A 138 -7.22 2.79 7.71
CA PHE A 138 -6.81 3.32 9.01
C PHE A 138 -7.96 4.09 9.63
N ARG A 139 -8.25 3.79 10.87
CA ARG A 139 -9.32 4.46 11.62
C ARG A 139 -8.76 5.44 12.61
N LEU A 140 -9.34 6.62 12.63
CA LEU A 140 -8.99 7.70 13.53
C LEU A 140 -10.27 8.28 14.10
N TRP A 141 -10.28 8.55 15.41
CA TRP A 141 -11.39 9.22 16.07
C TRP A 141 -11.00 10.66 16.38
N ARG A 142 -11.87 11.58 16.00
CA ARG A 142 -11.62 12.98 16.28
C ARG A 142 -12.89 13.85 16.26
#